data_3f5ddfd7a8b59522056f0d72ed52054e
#
_entry.id   3f5ddfd7a8b59522056f0d72ed52054e
#
_cell.length_a   1.000
_cell.length_b   1.000
_cell.length_c   1.000
_cell.angle_alpha   90.00
_cell.angle_beta   90.00
_cell.angle_gamma   90.00
#
_symmetry.space_group_name_H-M   'P 1'
#
loop_
_entity.id
_entity.type
_entity.pdbx_description
1 polymer ?
#
loop_
_entity_poly.entity_id
_entity_poly.type
_entity_poly.pdbx_seq_one_letter_code
_entity_poly.pdbx_strand_id
1 'polypeptide(L)'
;MTQRLVYSLVVLAVSAAAAFGLRLPLGVEIGLLATAVLVLGIPHGSLDVLHAQDAQRLTRLRDWARFLALYVATAAAVVGFWLLFPSVSLIGLLVISTLHFSGDLDQGTPRALRIVHGLSPICMPALLHPTELGHLFGALAPAEFARALANAL
;
A
#
# COMPACT_ATOMS: atom_id res chain seq x y z
N MET A 1 -1.26 21.76 12.67
CA MET A 1 -1.95 22.52 11.61
C MET A 1 -1.18 22.49 10.28
N THR A 2 0.12 22.68 10.27
CA THR A 2 0.98 22.77 9.07
C THR A 2 0.94 21.53 8.17
N GLN A 3 0.98 20.33 8.73
CA GLN A 3 1.04 19.07 7.97
C GLN A 3 -0.26 18.82 7.17
N ARG A 4 -1.42 19.06 7.77
CA ARG A 4 -2.72 18.92 7.07
C ARG A 4 -2.85 19.92 5.92
N LEU A 5 -2.39 21.16 6.13
CA LEU A 5 -2.41 22.20 5.11
C LEU A 5 -1.50 21.83 3.92
N VAL A 6 -0.26 21.40 4.20
CA VAL A 6 0.68 20.96 3.15
C VAL A 6 0.09 19.79 2.35
N TYR A 7 -0.44 18.77 3.02
CA TYR A 7 -1.10 17.65 2.36
C TYR A 7 -2.24 18.10 1.45
N SER A 8 -3.15 18.95 1.97
CA SER A 8 -4.29 19.46 1.19
C SER A 8 -3.85 20.27 -0.01
N LEU A 9 -2.81 21.11 0.14
CA LEU A 9 -2.27 21.90 -0.98
C LEU A 9 -1.64 21.02 -2.05
N VAL A 10 -0.89 20.00 -1.66
CA VAL A 10 -0.28 19.04 -2.61
C VAL A 10 -1.37 18.28 -3.36
N VAL A 11 -2.38 17.75 -2.66
CA VAL A 11 -3.51 17.04 -3.30
C VAL A 11 -4.25 17.96 -4.27
N LEU A 12 -4.56 19.20 -3.87
CA LEU A 12 -5.22 20.18 -4.73
C LEU A 12 -4.38 20.51 -5.96
N ALA A 13 -3.07 20.72 -5.80
CA ALA A 13 -2.17 21.04 -6.91
C ALA A 13 -2.08 19.89 -7.91
N VAL A 14 -1.93 18.64 -7.43
CA VAL A 14 -1.89 17.44 -8.29
C VAL A 14 -3.23 17.23 -9.00
N SER A 15 -4.35 17.39 -8.29
CA SER A 15 -5.69 17.25 -8.88
C SER A 15 -5.96 18.32 -9.91
N ALA A 16 -5.55 19.56 -9.67
CA ALA A 16 -5.67 20.64 -10.65
C ALA A 16 -4.80 20.38 -11.87
N ALA A 17 -3.54 19.98 -11.71
CA ALA A 17 -2.66 19.63 -12.80
C ALA A 17 -3.25 18.52 -13.69
N ALA A 18 -3.80 17.47 -13.08
CA ALA A 18 -4.49 16.40 -13.78
C ALA A 18 -5.75 16.88 -14.54
N ALA A 19 -6.56 17.75 -13.90
CA ALA A 19 -7.76 18.33 -14.51
C ALA A 19 -7.45 19.22 -15.73
N PHE A 20 -6.30 19.93 -15.70
CA PHE A 20 -5.81 20.71 -16.83
C PHE A 20 -5.08 19.87 -17.90
N GLY A 21 -5.08 18.53 -17.76
CA GLY A 21 -4.47 17.62 -18.74
C GLY A 21 -2.94 17.66 -18.74
N LEU A 22 -2.32 18.19 -17.71
CA LEU A 22 -0.86 18.13 -17.51
C LEU A 22 -0.47 16.68 -17.32
N ARG A 23 0.27 16.12 -18.30
CA ARG A 23 0.82 14.76 -18.23
C ARG A 23 2.32 14.86 -18.08
N LEU A 24 2.86 14.22 -17.08
CA LEU A 24 4.29 14.07 -16.91
C LEU A 24 4.78 12.93 -17.81
N PRO A 25 6.02 13.00 -18.33
CA PRO A 25 6.64 11.85 -18.96
C PRO A 25 6.68 10.66 -17.99
N LEU A 26 6.39 9.44 -18.46
CA LEU A 26 6.30 8.22 -17.64
C LEU A 26 7.51 8.03 -16.73
N GLY A 27 8.73 8.33 -17.21
CA GLY A 27 9.94 8.24 -16.40
C GLY A 27 9.96 9.20 -15.20
N VAL A 28 9.34 10.39 -15.34
CA VAL A 28 9.21 11.36 -14.24
C VAL A 28 8.15 10.87 -13.24
N GLU A 29 7.03 10.35 -13.70
CA GLU A 29 5.98 9.78 -12.84
C GLU A 29 6.52 8.62 -12.02
N ILE A 30 7.22 7.67 -12.65
CA ILE A 30 7.86 6.54 -11.96
C ILE A 30 8.91 7.03 -10.97
N GLY A 31 9.75 8.01 -11.35
CA GLY A 31 10.76 8.59 -10.47
C GLY A 31 10.17 9.25 -9.24
N LEU A 32 9.10 10.04 -9.40
CA LEU A 32 8.38 10.67 -8.29
C LEU A 32 7.72 9.64 -7.38
N LEU A 33 7.06 8.63 -7.97
CA LEU A 33 6.43 7.55 -7.21
C LEU A 33 7.48 6.75 -6.42
N ALA A 34 8.57 6.35 -7.06
CA ALA A 34 9.65 5.62 -6.39
C ALA A 34 10.26 6.44 -5.26
N THR A 35 10.48 7.74 -5.48
CA THR A 35 10.97 8.65 -4.43
C THR A 35 9.98 8.76 -3.27
N ALA A 36 8.69 8.90 -3.55
CA ALA A 36 7.66 8.95 -2.52
C ALA A 36 7.61 7.64 -1.71
N VAL A 37 7.66 6.49 -2.39
CA VAL A 37 7.70 5.17 -1.72
C VAL A 37 8.94 5.02 -0.85
N LEU A 38 10.11 5.45 -1.32
CA LEU A 38 11.34 5.40 -0.53
C LEU A 38 11.27 6.34 0.68
N VAL A 39 10.88 7.59 0.48
CA VAL A 39 10.86 8.60 1.57
C VAL A 39 9.79 8.29 2.61
N LEU A 40 8.62 7.79 2.19
CA LEU A 40 7.53 7.48 3.11
C LEU A 40 7.60 6.04 3.62
N GLY A 41 8.11 5.10 2.81
CA GLY A 41 8.19 3.69 3.18
C GLY A 41 9.35 3.36 4.12
N ILE A 42 10.53 4.01 3.96
CA ILE A 42 11.68 3.79 4.85
C ILE A 42 11.34 4.09 6.32
N PRO A 43 10.68 5.21 6.68
CA PRO A 43 10.27 5.45 8.06
C PRO A 43 9.31 4.39 8.61
N HIS A 44 8.39 3.86 7.78
CA HIS A 44 7.48 2.79 8.20
C HIS A 44 8.25 1.50 8.56
N GLY A 45 9.16 1.05 7.70
CA GLY A 45 9.97 -0.14 7.97
C GLY A 45 10.96 0.04 9.12
N SER A 46 11.47 1.25 9.37
CA SER A 46 12.35 1.51 10.52
C SER A 46 11.62 1.47 11.86
N LEU A 47 10.33 1.81 11.88
CA LEU A 47 9.49 1.70 13.09
C LEU A 47 9.29 0.24 13.49
N ASP A 48 9.20 -0.69 12.54
CA ASP A 48 9.08 -2.13 12.85
C ASP A 48 10.27 -2.64 13.64
N VAL A 49 11.48 -2.18 13.32
CA VAL A 49 12.71 -2.53 14.04
C VAL A 49 12.69 -1.96 15.46
N LEU A 50 12.23 -0.71 15.64
CA LEU A 50 12.11 -0.09 16.97
C LEU A 50 11.05 -0.79 17.82
N HIS A 51 9.88 -1.09 17.24
CA HIS A 51 8.85 -1.86 17.93
C HIS A 51 9.30 -3.28 18.30
N ALA A 52 10.06 -3.94 17.43
CA ALA A 52 10.63 -5.26 17.73
C ALA A 52 11.66 -5.18 18.86
N GLN A 53 12.48 -4.14 18.89
CA GLN A 53 13.45 -3.92 19.97
C GLN A 53 12.75 -3.76 21.33
N ASP A 54 11.71 -2.94 21.39
CA ASP A 54 10.97 -2.68 22.63
C ASP A 54 10.13 -3.90 23.06
N ALA A 55 9.45 -4.56 22.12
CA ALA A 55 8.58 -5.69 22.41
C ALA A 55 9.35 -6.98 22.76
N GLN A 56 10.50 -7.23 22.10
CA GLN A 56 11.27 -8.46 22.24
C GLN A 56 12.54 -8.30 23.10
N ARG A 57 12.81 -7.09 23.60
CA ARG A 57 14.02 -6.78 24.39
C ARG A 57 15.30 -7.30 23.71
N LEU A 58 15.49 -6.95 22.43
CA LEU A 58 16.63 -7.37 21.60
C LEU A 58 17.92 -6.74 22.16
N THR A 59 18.59 -7.41 23.07
CA THR A 59 19.79 -6.90 23.73
C THR A 59 21.07 -7.58 23.27
N ARG A 60 20.99 -8.83 22.82
CA ARG A 60 22.15 -9.64 22.42
C ARG A 60 22.21 -9.79 20.90
N LEU A 61 23.40 -9.93 20.35
CA LEU A 61 23.61 -10.19 18.92
C LEU A 61 22.81 -11.41 18.42
N ARG A 62 22.68 -12.43 19.27
CA ARG A 62 21.87 -13.63 18.96
C ARG A 62 20.39 -13.32 18.79
N ASP A 63 19.83 -12.39 19.57
CA ASP A 63 18.43 -12.00 19.50
C ASP A 63 18.17 -11.23 18.20
N TRP A 64 19.09 -10.34 17.84
CA TRP A 64 19.07 -9.64 16.55
C TRP A 64 19.20 -10.58 15.37
N ALA A 65 20.12 -11.54 15.41
CA ALA A 65 20.28 -12.54 14.34
C ALA A 65 19.01 -13.38 14.17
N ARG A 66 18.37 -13.75 15.26
CA ARG A 66 17.12 -14.50 15.28
C ARG A 66 15.95 -13.67 14.69
N PHE A 67 15.83 -12.42 15.11
CA PHE A 67 14.85 -11.49 14.57
C PHE A 67 15.02 -11.32 13.06
N LEU A 68 16.24 -11.02 12.60
CA LEU A 68 16.53 -10.84 11.18
C LEU A 68 16.27 -12.10 10.36
N ALA A 69 16.64 -13.27 10.88
CA ALA A 69 16.39 -14.55 10.22
C ALA A 69 14.87 -14.81 10.06
N LEU A 70 14.08 -14.55 11.10
CA LEU A 70 12.62 -14.68 11.03
C LEU A 70 12.01 -13.65 10.09
N TYR A 71 12.48 -12.42 10.12
CA TYR A 71 12.02 -11.36 9.22
C TYR A 71 12.26 -11.73 7.75
N VAL A 72 13.48 -12.15 7.41
CA VAL A 72 13.83 -12.59 6.05
C VAL A 72 13.06 -13.85 5.65
N ALA A 73 12.91 -14.83 6.57
CA ALA A 73 12.13 -16.03 6.30
C ALA A 73 10.66 -15.72 6.03
N THR A 74 10.06 -14.79 6.80
CA THR A 74 8.68 -14.34 6.57
C THR A 74 8.54 -13.65 5.22
N ALA A 75 9.46 -12.73 4.89
CA ALA A 75 9.48 -12.07 3.59
C ALA A 75 9.61 -13.06 2.43
N ALA A 76 10.52 -14.03 2.56
CA ALA A 76 10.70 -15.09 1.56
C ALA A 76 9.45 -15.98 1.43
N ALA A 77 8.78 -16.31 2.53
CA ALA A 77 7.53 -17.07 2.51
C ALA A 77 6.40 -16.30 1.81
N VAL A 78 6.27 -14.98 2.06
CA VAL A 78 5.28 -14.13 1.39
C VAL A 78 5.55 -14.06 -0.11
N VAL A 79 6.82 -13.83 -0.51
CA VAL A 79 7.21 -13.81 -1.93
C VAL A 79 6.97 -15.18 -2.58
N GLY A 80 7.37 -16.26 -1.92
CA GLY A 80 7.14 -17.61 -2.41
C GLY A 80 5.65 -17.93 -2.58
N PHE A 81 4.81 -17.55 -1.61
CA PHE A 81 3.36 -17.69 -1.70
C PHE A 81 2.79 -16.87 -2.87
N TRP A 82 3.29 -15.64 -3.08
CA TRP A 82 2.87 -14.81 -4.20
C TRP A 82 3.20 -15.44 -5.55
N LEU A 83 4.40 -15.99 -5.70
CA LEU A 83 4.82 -16.66 -6.94
C LEU A 83 3.99 -17.92 -7.25
N LEU A 84 3.54 -18.65 -6.21
CA LEU A 84 2.73 -19.85 -6.35
C LEU A 84 1.24 -19.55 -6.55
N PHE A 85 0.72 -18.51 -5.88
CA PHE A 85 -0.71 -18.18 -5.85
C PHE A 85 -0.98 -16.69 -6.07
N PRO A 86 -0.59 -16.12 -7.24
CA PRO A 86 -0.63 -14.67 -7.45
C PRO A 86 -2.03 -14.05 -7.31
N SER A 87 -3.08 -14.74 -7.79
CA SER A 87 -4.46 -14.24 -7.68
C SER A 87 -4.96 -14.19 -6.23
N VAL A 88 -4.64 -15.23 -5.45
CA VAL A 88 -5.01 -15.30 -4.02
C VAL A 88 -4.23 -14.24 -3.24
N SER A 89 -2.94 -14.07 -3.56
CA SER A 89 -2.09 -13.06 -2.93
C SER A 89 -2.59 -11.64 -3.19
N LEU A 90 -3.03 -11.35 -4.42
CA LEU A 90 -3.61 -10.06 -4.76
C LEU A 90 -4.90 -9.78 -3.97
N ILE A 91 -5.82 -10.75 -3.90
CA ILE A 91 -7.03 -10.62 -3.07
C ILE A 91 -6.64 -10.40 -1.60
N GLY A 92 -5.72 -11.19 -1.08
CA GLY A 92 -5.22 -11.08 0.29
C GLY A 92 -4.64 -9.69 0.58
N LEU A 93 -3.84 -9.15 -0.35
CA LEU A 93 -3.30 -7.80 -0.26
C LEU A 93 -4.42 -6.74 -0.17
N LEU A 94 -5.43 -6.83 -1.03
CA LEU A 94 -6.54 -5.87 -1.03
C LEU A 94 -7.36 -5.94 0.26
N VAL A 95 -7.60 -7.16 0.77
CA VAL A 95 -8.31 -7.36 2.04
C VAL A 95 -7.51 -6.80 3.21
N ILE A 96 -6.22 -7.11 3.30
CA ILE A 96 -5.33 -6.59 4.36
C ILE A 96 -5.24 -5.06 4.27
N SER A 97 -5.10 -4.50 3.07
CA SER A 97 -5.08 -3.05 2.86
C SER A 97 -6.38 -2.40 3.31
N THR A 98 -7.54 -2.99 2.96
CA THR A 98 -8.84 -2.51 3.42
C THR A 98 -8.95 -2.48 4.95
N LEU A 99 -8.53 -3.56 5.61
CA LEU A 99 -8.55 -3.66 7.06
C LEU A 99 -7.57 -2.66 7.70
N HIS A 100 -6.40 -2.50 7.13
CA HIS A 100 -5.39 -1.54 7.59
C HIS A 100 -5.93 -0.11 7.55
N PHE A 101 -6.39 0.35 6.38
CA PHE A 101 -6.95 1.70 6.23
C PHE A 101 -8.26 1.90 7.00
N SER A 102 -9.05 0.84 7.25
CA SER A 102 -10.21 0.94 8.12
C SER A 102 -9.85 1.25 9.58
N GLY A 103 -8.61 1.00 9.96
CA GLY A 103 -8.07 1.32 11.28
C GLY A 103 -7.72 2.80 11.49
N ASP A 104 -7.63 3.60 10.42
CA ASP A 104 -7.25 5.01 10.49
C ASP A 104 -8.35 5.90 11.10
N LEU A 105 -9.60 5.44 11.06
CA LEU A 105 -10.71 6.13 11.71
C LEU A 105 -10.82 5.73 13.19
N ASP A 106 -11.25 6.70 14.00
CA ASP A 106 -11.46 6.53 15.43
C ASP A 106 -12.37 5.31 15.72
N GLN A 107 -12.08 4.61 16.81
CA GLN A 107 -12.81 3.42 17.24
C GLN A 107 -14.28 3.69 17.57
N GLY A 108 -14.64 4.94 17.87
CA GLY A 108 -16.04 5.39 18.02
C GLY A 108 -16.83 5.41 16.71
N THR A 109 -16.16 5.35 15.55
CA THR A 109 -16.82 5.34 14.23
C THR A 109 -17.50 4.00 13.95
N PRO A 110 -18.73 3.97 13.43
CA PRO A 110 -19.41 2.74 13.05
C PRO A 110 -18.57 1.86 12.11
N ARG A 111 -18.56 0.55 12.35
CA ARG A 111 -17.73 -0.42 11.58
C ARG A 111 -17.94 -0.32 10.07
N ALA A 112 -19.21 -0.14 9.64
CA ALA A 112 -19.52 0.00 8.22
C ALA A 112 -18.80 1.20 7.58
N LEU A 113 -18.78 2.35 8.24
CA LEU A 113 -18.12 3.55 7.74
C LEU A 113 -16.60 3.38 7.71
N ARG A 114 -16.02 2.68 8.69
CA ARG A 114 -14.60 2.34 8.71
C ARG A 114 -14.21 1.44 7.52
N ILE A 115 -15.04 0.42 7.21
CA ILE A 115 -14.81 -0.46 6.05
C ILE A 115 -14.94 0.32 4.76
N VAL A 116 -15.96 1.17 4.60
CA VAL A 116 -16.11 2.03 3.40
C VAL A 116 -14.91 2.94 3.25
N HIS A 117 -14.40 3.53 4.33
CA HIS A 117 -13.16 4.31 4.30
C HIS A 117 -11.97 3.47 3.85
N GLY A 118 -11.80 2.27 4.40
CA GLY A 118 -10.70 1.36 4.04
C GLY A 118 -10.77 0.84 2.60
N LEU A 119 -11.98 0.72 2.03
CA LEU A 119 -12.18 0.34 0.63
C LEU A 119 -11.92 1.50 -0.34
N SER A 120 -12.07 2.74 0.10
CA SER A 120 -12.04 3.90 -0.81
C SER A 120 -10.75 4.03 -1.62
N PRO A 121 -9.52 3.80 -1.09
CA PRO A 121 -8.30 3.86 -1.88
C PRO A 121 -8.22 2.79 -2.99
N ILE A 122 -9.00 1.72 -2.87
CA ILE A 122 -9.05 0.61 -3.82
C ILE A 122 -10.18 0.81 -4.82
N CYS A 123 -11.40 1.07 -4.34
CA CYS A 123 -12.59 1.18 -5.19
C CYS A 123 -12.62 2.49 -6.01
N MET A 124 -12.11 3.60 -5.48
CA MET A 124 -12.12 4.86 -6.23
C MET A 124 -11.29 4.78 -7.54
N PRO A 125 -10.04 4.26 -7.55
CA PRO A 125 -9.33 4.00 -8.80
C PRO A 125 -10.05 3.01 -9.71
N ALA A 126 -10.69 1.96 -9.17
CA ALA A 126 -11.44 0.99 -9.96
C ALA A 126 -12.63 1.63 -10.68
N LEU A 127 -13.37 2.50 -10.00
CA LEU A 127 -14.51 3.23 -10.58
C LEU A 127 -14.10 4.26 -11.63
N LEU A 128 -12.98 4.95 -11.43
CA LEU A 128 -12.55 6.06 -12.27
C LEU A 128 -11.64 5.61 -13.43
N HIS A 129 -10.80 4.60 -13.20
CA HIS A 129 -9.74 4.14 -14.09
C HIS A 129 -9.59 2.61 -14.10
N PRO A 130 -10.66 1.83 -14.41
CA PRO A 130 -10.65 0.37 -14.31
C PRO A 130 -9.61 -0.28 -15.24
N THR A 131 -9.38 0.30 -16.41
CA THR A 131 -8.41 -0.21 -17.38
C THR A 131 -6.98 -0.10 -16.86
N GLU A 132 -6.61 1.06 -16.34
CA GLU A 132 -5.30 1.35 -15.77
C GLU A 132 -5.05 0.50 -14.53
N LEU A 133 -6.07 0.37 -13.67
CA LEU A 133 -6.00 -0.49 -12.49
C LEU A 133 -5.84 -1.96 -12.89
N GLY A 134 -6.54 -2.42 -13.92
CA GLY A 134 -6.37 -3.75 -14.49
C GLY A 134 -4.96 -4.02 -15.00
N HIS A 135 -4.30 -3.03 -15.60
CA HIS A 135 -2.88 -3.13 -16.00
C HIS A 135 -1.94 -3.21 -14.78
N LEU A 136 -2.18 -2.40 -13.75
CA LEU A 136 -1.40 -2.46 -12.51
C LEU A 136 -1.55 -3.81 -11.81
N PHE A 137 -2.76 -4.32 -11.69
CA PHE A 137 -3.01 -5.65 -11.13
C PHE A 137 -2.41 -6.76 -12.00
N GLY A 138 -2.35 -6.56 -13.32
CA GLY A 138 -1.73 -7.48 -14.27
C GLY A 138 -0.21 -7.64 -14.11
N ALA A 139 0.46 -6.69 -13.45
CA ALA A 139 1.85 -6.84 -13.03
C ALA A 139 2.01 -7.76 -11.79
N LEU A 140 0.92 -8.00 -11.06
CA LEU A 140 0.91 -8.72 -9.79
C LEU A 140 0.22 -10.09 -9.87
N ALA A 141 -0.68 -10.30 -10.85
CA ALA A 141 -1.47 -11.50 -11.04
C ALA A 141 -1.76 -11.73 -12.54
N PRO A 142 -2.26 -12.92 -12.95
CA PRO A 142 -2.62 -13.19 -14.35
C PRO A 142 -3.56 -12.12 -14.91
N ALA A 143 -3.26 -11.65 -16.13
CA ALA A 143 -3.91 -10.47 -16.72
C ALA A 143 -5.44 -10.58 -16.87
N GLU A 144 -5.96 -11.78 -17.12
CA GLU A 144 -7.42 -12.00 -17.20
C GLU A 144 -8.09 -11.81 -15.84
N PHE A 145 -7.51 -12.42 -14.80
CA PHE A 145 -7.98 -12.28 -13.42
C PHE A 145 -7.89 -10.82 -12.95
N ALA A 146 -6.78 -10.17 -13.23
CA ALA A 146 -6.52 -8.77 -12.86
C ALA A 146 -7.56 -7.81 -13.46
N ARG A 147 -7.89 -7.98 -14.74
CA ARG A 147 -8.92 -7.17 -15.42
C ARG A 147 -10.33 -7.47 -14.89
N ALA A 148 -10.65 -8.74 -14.68
CA ALA A 148 -11.94 -9.12 -14.11
C ALA A 148 -12.11 -8.53 -12.70
N LEU A 149 -11.07 -8.58 -11.88
CA LEU A 149 -11.08 -8.01 -10.52
C LEU A 149 -11.24 -6.48 -10.55
N ALA A 150 -10.48 -5.77 -11.40
CA ALA A 150 -10.57 -4.31 -11.51
C ALA A 150 -11.97 -3.84 -11.95
N ASN A 151 -12.67 -4.62 -12.78
CA ASN A 151 -14.03 -4.33 -13.22
C ASN A 151 -15.10 -4.73 -12.19
N ALA A 152 -14.77 -5.56 -11.22
CA ALA A 152 -15.69 -6.03 -10.18
C ALA A 152 -15.66 -5.15 -8.92
N LEU A 153 -14.63 -4.33 -8.74
CA LEU A 153 -14.46 -3.40 -7.61
C LEU A 153 -15.19 -2.09 -7.85
#